data_47f6058783b851bc5eab8a06911e80c1
#
_entry.id   47f6058783b851bc5eab8a06911e80c1
#
_cell.length_a   1.000
_cell.length_b   1.000
_cell.length_c   1.000
_cell.angle_alpha   90.00
_cell.angle_beta   90.00
_cell.angle_gamma   90.00
#
_symmetry.space_group_name_H-M   'P 1'
#
loop_
_entity.id
_entity.type
_entity.pdbx_description
1 polymer ?
#
loop_
_entity_poly.entity_id
_entity_poly.type
_entity_poly.pdbx_seq_one_letter_code
_entity_poly.pdbx_strand_id
1 'polypeptide(L)'
;GIEDGATVNVGQIIQLEAQINNTNTQGEIEYNWEVNGESVSNESNYTFMANEKGTYTITLNIINNNDNFQKSISINAQMYPSSFYVVNEGKYGTPGSVNRYQKGEWNYQIISELGNTSTVGVVNGNYIYIVSKDSPFLVKAELSNYSIVDKIEDGLGDNGQGNNFCIINDQTGILTTTNGAFKVNLNPLTLGEKLNDMDNVKNDKEDIYKTENYLFIRSQETVKVYNINDLSFNKQIGTEIKTGFALTKDGML
;
A
#
# COMPACT_ATOMS: atom_id res chain seq x y z
N GLY A 1 -1.84 -13.01 -29.03
CA GLY A 1 -3.17 -12.68 -28.54
C GLY A 1 -3.35 -13.13 -27.10
N ILE A 2 -4.44 -12.75 -26.48
CA ILE A 2 -4.80 -13.13 -25.13
C ILE A 2 -5.97 -14.13 -25.17
N GLU A 3 -6.01 -15.05 -24.24
CA GLU A 3 -7.08 -16.05 -24.15
C GLU A 3 -8.32 -15.50 -23.46
N ASP A 4 -9.50 -16.06 -23.78
CA ASP A 4 -10.75 -15.75 -23.07
C ASP A 4 -10.63 -16.13 -21.58
N GLY A 5 -11.11 -15.25 -20.70
CA GLY A 5 -11.01 -15.41 -19.26
C GLY A 5 -9.65 -15.05 -18.65
N ALA A 6 -8.72 -14.53 -19.45
CA ALA A 6 -7.39 -14.18 -18.96
C ALA A 6 -7.42 -13.12 -17.86
N THR A 7 -6.46 -13.22 -16.93
CA THR A 7 -6.24 -12.23 -15.88
C THR A 7 -5.04 -11.35 -16.24
N VAL A 8 -5.23 -10.04 -16.13
CA VAL A 8 -4.21 -9.02 -16.43
C VAL A 8 -4.09 -8.03 -15.28
N ASN A 9 -2.99 -7.29 -15.24
CA ASN A 9 -2.86 -6.20 -14.27
C ASN A 9 -3.46 -4.89 -14.81
N VAL A 10 -4.05 -4.08 -13.95
CA VAL A 10 -4.41 -2.70 -14.27
C VAL A 10 -3.15 -1.97 -14.76
N GLY A 11 -3.29 -1.23 -15.88
CA GLY A 11 -2.17 -0.56 -16.56
C GLY A 11 -1.33 -1.47 -17.47
N GLN A 12 -1.63 -2.77 -17.54
CA GLN A 12 -0.95 -3.66 -18.49
C GLN A 12 -1.45 -3.40 -19.91
N ILE A 13 -0.52 -3.23 -20.83
CA ILE A 13 -0.80 -3.04 -22.26
C ILE A 13 -0.94 -4.40 -22.93
N ILE A 14 -2.04 -4.61 -23.68
CA ILE A 14 -2.35 -5.81 -24.43
C ILE A 14 -2.57 -5.44 -25.89
N GLN A 15 -1.78 -6.04 -26.76
CA GLN A 15 -1.92 -5.88 -28.19
C GLN A 15 -2.89 -6.95 -28.73
N LEU A 16 -3.95 -6.52 -29.37
CA LEU A 16 -4.95 -7.33 -30.00
C LEU A 16 -4.88 -7.14 -31.52
N GLU A 17 -4.98 -8.22 -32.26
CA GLU A 17 -4.90 -8.23 -33.73
C GLU A 17 -5.97 -9.14 -34.29
N ALA A 18 -6.69 -8.66 -35.30
CA ALA A 18 -7.63 -9.46 -36.05
C ALA A 18 -6.88 -10.42 -36.98
N GLN A 19 -7.01 -11.74 -36.73
CA GLN A 19 -6.46 -12.76 -37.61
C GLN A 19 -7.57 -13.30 -38.49
N ILE A 20 -7.45 -13.06 -39.81
CA ILE A 20 -8.40 -13.55 -40.82
C ILE A 20 -7.76 -14.73 -41.55
N ASN A 21 -8.31 -15.91 -41.37
CA ASN A 21 -7.78 -17.16 -41.96
C ASN A 21 -8.37 -17.48 -43.35
N ASN A 22 -9.23 -16.64 -43.91
CA ASN A 22 -9.86 -16.85 -45.18
C ASN A 22 -9.21 -16.04 -46.30
N THR A 23 -8.62 -16.72 -47.28
CA THR A 23 -7.92 -16.12 -48.42
C THR A 23 -8.87 -15.70 -49.59
N ASN A 24 -10.17 -15.93 -49.49
CA ASN A 24 -11.15 -15.60 -50.52
C ASN A 24 -11.96 -14.30 -50.24
N THR A 25 -11.41 -13.40 -49.47
CA THR A 25 -12.06 -12.11 -49.19
C THR A 25 -12.00 -11.20 -50.41
N GLN A 26 -13.09 -11.11 -51.16
CA GLN A 26 -13.29 -10.06 -52.14
C GLN A 26 -14.06 -8.93 -51.48
N GLY A 27 -13.48 -7.74 -51.46
CA GLY A 27 -14.11 -6.53 -50.90
C GLY A 27 -13.31 -5.90 -49.78
N GLU A 28 -13.78 -4.73 -49.35
CA GLU A 28 -13.22 -4.03 -48.22
C GLU A 28 -13.65 -4.68 -46.91
N ILE A 29 -12.71 -4.80 -45.96
CA ILE A 29 -12.95 -5.37 -44.63
C ILE A 29 -13.04 -4.22 -43.65
N GLU A 30 -14.17 -4.12 -42.98
CA GLU A 30 -14.38 -3.17 -41.88
C GLU A 30 -14.20 -3.86 -40.54
N TYR A 31 -13.53 -3.18 -39.63
CA TYR A 31 -13.30 -3.65 -38.25
C TYR A 31 -14.01 -2.71 -37.27
N ASN A 32 -14.54 -3.24 -36.19
CA ASN A 32 -14.99 -2.47 -35.06
C ASN A 32 -14.67 -3.21 -33.76
N TRP A 33 -13.77 -2.64 -32.99
CA TRP A 33 -13.46 -3.09 -31.63
C TRP A 33 -14.35 -2.38 -30.63
N GLU A 34 -14.90 -3.12 -29.72
CA GLU A 34 -15.72 -2.62 -28.62
C GLU A 34 -15.14 -3.08 -27.29
N VAL A 35 -15.20 -2.22 -26.27
CA VAL A 35 -14.93 -2.54 -24.88
C VAL A 35 -16.19 -2.29 -24.08
N ASN A 36 -16.74 -3.33 -23.45
CA ASN A 36 -18.00 -3.27 -22.69
C ASN A 36 -19.17 -2.71 -23.52
N GLY A 37 -19.17 -2.94 -24.85
CA GLY A 37 -20.19 -2.48 -25.78
C GLY A 37 -19.99 -1.06 -26.35
N GLU A 38 -18.90 -0.39 -25.94
CA GLU A 38 -18.54 0.93 -26.51
C GLU A 38 -17.47 0.75 -27.59
N SER A 39 -17.68 1.34 -28.77
CA SER A 39 -16.73 1.30 -29.89
C SER A 39 -15.47 2.10 -29.54
N VAL A 40 -14.30 1.48 -29.73
CA VAL A 40 -13.00 2.04 -29.33
C VAL A 40 -11.97 2.10 -30.47
N SER A 41 -12.12 1.30 -31.54
CA SER A 41 -11.22 1.33 -32.70
C SER A 41 -11.86 0.68 -33.92
N ASN A 42 -11.54 1.20 -35.13
CA ASN A 42 -11.93 0.61 -36.42
C ASN A 42 -10.71 0.04 -37.20
N GLU A 43 -9.58 -0.09 -36.56
CA GLU A 43 -8.36 -0.60 -37.16
C GLU A 43 -8.30 -2.13 -37.06
N SER A 44 -7.46 -2.80 -37.86
CA SER A 44 -7.23 -4.25 -37.79
C SER A 44 -6.57 -4.69 -36.49
N ASN A 45 -6.03 -3.75 -35.71
CA ASN A 45 -5.45 -3.99 -34.40
C ASN A 45 -6.00 -2.99 -33.37
N TYR A 46 -5.95 -3.39 -32.10
CA TYR A 46 -6.35 -2.53 -30.98
C TYR A 46 -5.43 -2.75 -29.78
N THR A 47 -5.06 -1.65 -29.13
CA THR A 47 -4.29 -1.69 -27.91
C THR A 47 -5.21 -1.50 -26.71
N PHE A 48 -5.45 -2.55 -25.95
CA PHE A 48 -6.25 -2.52 -24.75
C PHE A 48 -5.38 -2.27 -23.51
N MET A 49 -5.88 -1.43 -22.59
CA MET A 49 -5.34 -1.25 -21.25
C MET A 49 -6.49 -1.01 -20.27
N ALA A 50 -6.59 -1.86 -19.25
CA ALA A 50 -7.56 -1.65 -18.17
C ALA A 50 -7.08 -0.54 -17.24
N ASN A 51 -7.90 0.48 -16.99
CA ASN A 51 -7.58 1.59 -16.08
C ASN A 51 -8.00 1.30 -14.63
N GLU A 52 -8.93 0.37 -14.43
CA GLU A 52 -9.47 -0.02 -13.13
C GLU A 52 -9.60 -1.53 -13.01
N LYS A 53 -9.72 -2.04 -11.78
CA LYS A 53 -10.05 -3.45 -11.54
C LYS A 53 -11.48 -3.73 -12.01
N GLY A 54 -11.67 -4.88 -12.65
CA GLY A 54 -12.99 -5.29 -13.13
C GLY A 54 -12.89 -6.30 -14.24
N THR A 55 -14.05 -6.73 -14.73
CA THR A 55 -14.16 -7.58 -15.90
C THR A 55 -14.49 -6.73 -17.11
N TYR A 56 -13.72 -6.88 -18.16
CA TYR A 56 -13.89 -6.19 -19.44
C TYR A 56 -14.28 -7.23 -20.50
N THR A 57 -15.31 -6.92 -21.26
CA THR A 57 -15.67 -7.69 -22.47
C THR A 57 -15.12 -6.95 -23.67
N ILE A 58 -14.22 -7.57 -24.42
CA ILE A 58 -13.69 -7.03 -25.66
C ILE A 58 -14.31 -7.79 -26.80
N THR A 59 -14.97 -7.09 -27.69
CA THR A 59 -15.66 -7.64 -28.86
C THR A 59 -15.01 -7.08 -30.11
N LEU A 60 -14.70 -7.97 -31.06
CA LEU A 60 -14.32 -7.61 -32.42
C LEU A 60 -15.46 -7.96 -33.36
N ASN A 61 -15.99 -6.97 -34.05
CA ASN A 61 -16.90 -7.14 -35.19
C ASN A 61 -16.12 -6.92 -36.48
N ILE A 62 -16.28 -7.82 -37.43
CA ILE A 62 -15.69 -7.74 -38.77
C ILE A 62 -16.81 -7.84 -39.80
N ILE A 63 -16.88 -6.87 -40.68
CA ILE A 63 -17.83 -6.83 -41.80
C ILE A 63 -17.04 -6.97 -43.11
N ASN A 64 -17.46 -7.91 -43.92
CA ASN A 64 -16.95 -8.06 -45.29
C ASN A 64 -18.14 -8.24 -46.23
N ASN A 65 -18.44 -7.25 -47.04
CA ASN A 65 -19.62 -7.15 -47.85
C ASN A 65 -20.92 -7.34 -47.02
N ASN A 66 -21.61 -8.50 -47.18
CA ASN A 66 -22.83 -8.82 -46.43
C ASN A 66 -22.60 -9.79 -45.25
N ASP A 67 -21.37 -10.24 -45.06
CA ASP A 67 -21.03 -11.15 -43.99
C ASP A 67 -20.57 -10.36 -42.74
N ASN A 68 -21.08 -10.77 -41.58
CA ASN A 68 -20.72 -10.18 -40.30
C ASN A 68 -20.21 -11.29 -39.39
N PHE A 69 -19.00 -11.09 -38.84
CA PHE A 69 -18.34 -12.01 -37.91
C PHE A 69 -18.11 -11.29 -36.61
N GLN A 70 -18.42 -11.93 -35.50
CA GLN A 70 -18.22 -11.38 -34.18
C GLN A 70 -17.48 -12.38 -33.30
N LYS A 71 -16.52 -11.88 -32.52
CA LYS A 71 -15.85 -12.64 -31.48
C LYS A 71 -15.66 -11.77 -30.23
N SER A 72 -16.03 -12.33 -29.09
CA SER A 72 -15.84 -11.66 -27.79
C SER A 72 -14.93 -12.47 -26.92
N ILE A 73 -14.13 -11.80 -26.11
CA ILE A 73 -13.33 -12.37 -25.03
C ILE A 73 -13.58 -11.55 -23.74
N SER A 74 -13.47 -12.22 -22.61
CA SER A 74 -13.54 -11.63 -21.28
C SER A 74 -12.13 -11.50 -20.71
N ILE A 75 -11.80 -10.36 -20.13
CA ILE A 75 -10.52 -10.10 -19.47
C ILE A 75 -10.81 -9.64 -18.03
N ASN A 76 -10.17 -10.27 -17.04
CA ASN A 76 -10.26 -9.90 -15.65
C ASN A 76 -9.06 -9.02 -15.27
N ALA A 77 -9.27 -7.71 -15.14
CA ALA A 77 -8.24 -6.79 -14.66
C ALA A 77 -8.17 -6.81 -13.13
N GLN A 78 -7.00 -7.09 -12.60
CA GLN A 78 -6.71 -7.11 -11.17
C GLN A 78 -5.69 -6.04 -10.82
N MET A 79 -5.87 -5.43 -9.65
CA MET A 79 -4.88 -4.50 -9.12
C MET A 79 -3.99 -5.27 -8.15
N TYR A 80 -2.86 -5.74 -8.66
CA TYR A 80 -1.78 -6.21 -7.80
C TYR A 80 -0.80 -5.07 -7.57
N PRO A 81 -0.31 -4.87 -6.36
CA PRO A 81 0.78 -3.93 -6.17
C PRO A 81 1.96 -4.37 -7.03
N SER A 82 2.45 -3.50 -7.88
CA SER A 82 3.64 -3.76 -8.71
C SER A 82 4.89 -4.00 -7.87
N SER A 83 4.85 -3.57 -6.63
CA SER A 83 5.87 -3.80 -5.62
C SER A 83 5.28 -3.67 -4.22
N PHE A 84 5.85 -4.40 -3.26
CA PHE A 84 5.59 -4.26 -1.83
C PHE A 84 6.85 -4.55 -1.03
N TYR A 85 6.86 -4.04 0.19
CA TYR A 85 7.93 -4.26 1.14
C TYR A 85 7.47 -5.21 2.25
N VAL A 86 8.36 -6.07 2.69
CA VAL A 86 8.14 -6.96 3.84
C VAL A 86 9.18 -6.61 4.89
N VAL A 87 8.72 -6.13 6.02
CA VAL A 87 9.56 -5.94 7.21
C VAL A 87 9.69 -7.28 7.92
N ASN A 88 10.92 -7.76 8.03
CA ASN A 88 11.24 -8.98 8.76
C ASN A 88 11.62 -8.61 10.18
N GLU A 89 10.97 -9.22 11.13
CA GLU A 89 11.22 -9.01 12.55
C GLU A 89 12.66 -9.37 12.96
N GLY A 90 13.28 -10.29 12.23
CA GLY A 90 14.52 -10.90 12.62
C GLY A 90 14.28 -12.05 13.63
N LYS A 91 15.36 -12.58 14.16
CA LYS A 91 15.34 -13.53 15.29
C LYS A 91 15.49 -12.72 16.56
N TYR A 92 14.89 -13.17 17.68
CA TYR A 92 15.03 -12.51 18.97
C TYR A 92 16.49 -12.09 19.27
N GLY A 93 16.70 -10.82 19.58
CA GLY A 93 18.02 -10.24 19.82
C GLY A 93 18.88 -10.02 18.56
N THR A 94 18.29 -10.09 17.36
CA THR A 94 18.97 -9.78 16.11
C THR A 94 18.25 -8.66 15.36
N PRO A 95 18.98 -7.84 14.58
CA PRO A 95 18.39 -6.82 13.74
C PRO A 95 17.37 -7.38 12.76
N GLY A 96 16.31 -6.62 12.53
CA GLY A 96 15.36 -6.87 11.45
C GLY A 96 15.94 -6.51 10.08
N SER A 97 15.13 -6.71 9.05
CA SER A 97 15.48 -6.32 7.70
C SER A 97 14.22 -6.00 6.88
N VAL A 98 14.40 -5.35 5.72
CA VAL A 98 13.34 -5.16 4.74
C VAL A 98 13.67 -5.93 3.48
N ASN A 99 12.71 -6.69 2.99
CA ASN A 99 12.72 -7.29 1.66
C ASN A 99 11.77 -6.51 0.75
N ARG A 100 12.03 -6.53 -0.56
CA ARG A 100 11.14 -5.98 -1.57
C ARG A 100 10.76 -7.03 -2.59
N TYR A 101 9.48 -7.11 -2.90
CA TYR A 101 8.99 -7.80 -4.08
C TYR A 101 8.66 -6.78 -5.17
N GLN A 102 9.16 -6.98 -6.38
CA GLN A 102 8.83 -6.14 -7.53
C GLN A 102 8.91 -6.94 -8.83
N LYS A 103 7.87 -6.85 -9.67
CA LYS A 103 7.81 -7.45 -11.01
C LYS A 103 8.16 -8.95 -11.05
N GLY A 104 7.71 -9.70 -10.04
CA GLY A 104 7.96 -11.14 -9.96
C GLY A 104 9.24 -11.54 -9.25
N GLU A 105 10.08 -10.59 -8.85
CA GLU A 105 11.39 -10.84 -8.23
C GLU A 105 11.45 -10.37 -6.78
N TRP A 106 12.18 -11.13 -5.96
CA TRP A 106 12.50 -10.77 -4.60
C TRP A 106 13.90 -10.17 -4.51
N ASN A 107 14.00 -9.03 -3.84
CA ASN A 107 15.26 -8.45 -3.38
C ASN A 107 15.29 -8.56 -1.85
N TYR A 108 16.22 -9.33 -1.33
CA TYR A 108 16.31 -9.62 0.10
C TYR A 108 17.22 -8.63 0.81
N GLN A 109 16.86 -8.29 2.05
CA GLN A 109 17.67 -7.46 2.95
C GLN A 109 18.14 -6.14 2.31
N ILE A 110 17.25 -5.49 1.55
CA ILE A 110 17.55 -4.21 0.91
C ILE A 110 17.84 -3.10 1.93
N ILE A 111 17.32 -3.23 3.15
CA ILE A 111 17.66 -2.43 4.32
C ILE A 111 17.91 -3.42 5.46
N SER A 112 19.08 -3.34 6.11
CA SER A 112 19.51 -4.32 7.11
C SER A 112 20.06 -3.73 8.43
N GLU A 113 20.38 -2.43 8.46
CA GLU A 113 20.86 -1.76 9.67
C GLU A 113 19.72 -1.24 10.53
N LEU A 114 18.80 -2.13 10.91
CA LEU A 114 17.63 -1.84 11.73
C LEU A 114 17.89 -2.22 13.20
N GLY A 115 17.00 -1.75 14.07
CA GLY A 115 16.98 -2.23 15.45
C GLY A 115 16.51 -3.69 15.54
N ASN A 116 16.71 -4.30 16.71
CA ASN A 116 16.21 -5.64 16.95
C ASN A 116 14.69 -5.67 16.94
N THR A 117 14.13 -6.75 16.43
CA THR A 117 12.68 -6.97 16.42
C THR A 117 11.95 -5.83 15.70
N SER A 118 12.23 -5.67 14.41
CA SER A 118 11.51 -4.71 13.56
C SER A 118 10.06 -5.16 13.35
N THR A 119 9.10 -4.23 13.52
CA THR A 119 7.67 -4.59 13.60
C THR A 119 6.82 -3.98 12.49
N VAL A 120 7.10 -2.75 12.13
CA VAL A 120 6.25 -1.95 11.22
C VAL A 120 7.10 -1.23 10.20
N GLY A 121 6.60 -1.16 8.96
CA GLY A 121 7.13 -0.30 7.90
C GLY A 121 6.05 0.60 7.34
N VAL A 122 6.33 1.90 7.26
CA VAL A 122 5.41 2.91 6.72
C VAL A 122 6.09 3.65 5.58
N VAL A 123 5.49 3.60 4.40
CA VAL A 123 5.97 4.37 3.24
C VAL A 123 5.30 5.74 3.23
N ASN A 124 6.08 6.80 3.08
CA ASN A 124 5.61 8.16 2.88
C ASN A 124 6.50 8.90 1.88
N GLY A 125 5.94 9.27 0.73
CA GLY A 125 6.68 9.89 -0.36
C GLY A 125 7.86 9.02 -0.82
N ASN A 126 9.05 9.59 -0.79
CA ASN A 126 10.29 8.93 -1.21
C ASN A 126 10.98 8.11 -0.10
N TYR A 127 10.35 7.95 1.05
CA TYR A 127 10.96 7.32 2.21
C TYR A 127 10.12 6.17 2.75
N ILE A 128 10.82 5.22 3.37
CA ILE A 128 10.23 4.20 4.24
C ILE A 128 10.74 4.42 5.66
N TYR A 129 9.82 4.35 6.61
CA TYR A 129 10.10 4.45 8.05
C TYR A 129 9.88 3.08 8.65
N ILE A 130 10.86 2.57 9.38
CA ILE A 130 10.82 1.24 9.99
C ILE A 130 10.94 1.36 11.50
N VAL A 131 9.97 0.79 12.22
CA VAL A 131 9.97 0.73 13.67
C VAL A 131 10.59 -0.57 14.13
N SER A 132 11.42 -0.49 15.17
CA SER A 132 11.98 -1.64 15.87
C SER A 132 11.72 -1.51 17.37
N LYS A 133 11.64 -2.64 18.08
CA LYS A 133 11.49 -2.63 19.54
C LYS A 133 12.72 -2.04 20.23
N ASP A 134 13.90 -2.47 19.82
CA ASP A 134 15.15 -1.97 20.36
C ASP A 134 15.83 -1.01 19.39
N SER A 135 16.73 -0.20 19.91
CA SER A 135 17.46 0.83 19.17
C SER A 135 18.24 0.28 17.95
N PRO A 136 18.23 1.01 16.83
CA PRO A 136 17.45 2.21 16.55
C PRO A 136 15.94 1.95 16.48
N PHE A 137 15.17 2.74 17.22
CA PHE A 137 13.71 2.55 17.37
C PHE A 137 12.91 2.95 16.16
N LEU A 138 13.40 3.93 15.39
CA LEU A 138 12.80 4.38 14.13
C LEU A 138 13.92 4.69 13.15
N VAL A 139 13.87 4.06 11.98
CA VAL A 139 14.81 4.27 10.89
C VAL A 139 14.07 4.87 9.72
N LYS A 140 14.63 5.93 9.11
CA LYS A 140 14.19 6.53 7.85
C LYS A 140 15.16 6.16 6.76
N ALA A 141 14.68 5.50 5.70
CA ALA A 141 15.49 5.13 4.54
C ALA A 141 14.86 5.66 3.24
N GLU A 142 15.71 5.99 2.27
CA GLU A 142 15.28 6.47 0.97
C GLU A 142 14.90 5.31 0.05
N LEU A 143 13.77 5.41 -0.67
CA LEU A 143 13.28 4.33 -1.54
C LEU A 143 14.04 4.19 -2.85
N SER A 144 14.78 5.21 -3.27
CA SER A 144 15.52 5.22 -4.53
C SER A 144 16.74 4.28 -4.51
N ASN A 145 17.40 4.17 -3.36
CA ASN A 145 18.65 3.45 -3.18
C ASN A 145 18.74 2.63 -1.90
N TYR A 146 17.68 2.69 -1.05
CA TYR A 146 17.55 2.01 0.24
C TYR A 146 18.58 2.44 1.30
N SER A 147 19.27 3.57 1.09
CA SER A 147 20.16 4.09 2.11
C SER A 147 19.40 4.63 3.31
N ILE A 148 19.90 4.33 4.50
CA ILE A 148 19.41 4.95 5.73
C ILE A 148 19.89 6.41 5.74
N VAL A 149 18.95 7.34 5.87
CA VAL A 149 19.24 8.78 5.88
C VAL A 149 19.16 9.39 7.27
N ASP A 150 18.41 8.76 8.16
CA ASP A 150 18.26 9.26 9.54
C ASP A 150 17.68 8.17 10.47
N LYS A 151 17.86 8.32 11.79
CA LYS A 151 17.35 7.36 12.78
C LYS A 151 17.16 7.98 14.17
N ILE A 152 16.23 7.42 14.94
CA ILE A 152 16.03 7.71 16.36
C ILE A 152 16.59 6.53 17.16
N GLU A 153 17.63 6.78 17.94
CA GLU A 153 18.37 5.74 18.68
C GLU A 153 18.13 5.79 20.20
N ASP A 154 17.59 6.90 20.71
CA ASP A 154 17.40 7.13 22.14
C ASP A 154 16.12 7.96 22.43
N GLY A 155 15.95 8.38 23.68
CA GLY A 155 14.87 9.29 24.10
C GLY A 155 13.55 8.60 24.48
N LEU A 156 13.40 7.29 24.34
CA LEU A 156 12.17 6.60 24.75
C LEU A 156 12.05 6.37 26.25
N GLY A 157 13.07 6.68 27.03
CA GLY A 157 13.13 6.42 28.48
C GLY A 157 13.49 4.97 28.82
N ASP A 158 13.49 4.67 30.13
CA ASP A 158 13.90 3.35 30.65
C ASP A 158 13.01 2.24 30.11
N ASN A 159 13.62 1.21 29.54
CA ASN A 159 12.95 0.06 28.93
C ASN A 159 11.93 0.43 27.82
N GLY A 160 12.07 1.61 27.25
CA GLY A 160 11.24 2.05 26.12
C GLY A 160 11.48 1.20 24.88
N GLN A 161 10.40 0.72 24.27
CA GLN A 161 10.44 -0.05 23.02
C GLN A 161 9.53 0.60 21.97
N GLY A 162 9.96 0.59 20.71
CA GLY A 162 9.11 1.04 19.61
C GLY A 162 8.00 0.02 19.33
N ASN A 163 6.80 0.51 19.02
CA ASN A 163 5.64 -0.33 18.70
C ASN A 163 5.15 -0.10 17.27
N ASN A 164 4.64 1.09 17.00
CA ASN A 164 4.01 1.42 15.73
C ASN A 164 4.28 2.88 15.34
N PHE A 165 4.05 3.21 14.06
CA PHE A 165 4.30 4.54 13.54
C PHE A 165 3.19 4.97 12.59
N CYS A 166 2.73 6.21 12.73
CA CYS A 166 1.72 6.80 11.87
C CYS A 166 2.18 8.17 11.36
N ILE A 167 2.14 8.37 10.07
CA ILE A 167 2.38 9.68 9.45
C ILE A 167 1.13 10.55 9.61
N ILE A 168 1.28 11.70 10.23
CA ILE A 168 0.19 12.68 10.41
C ILE A 168 0.12 13.60 9.18
N ASN A 169 1.25 14.20 8.82
CA ASN A 169 1.43 15.05 7.66
C ASN A 169 2.91 15.01 7.20
N ASP A 170 3.30 15.85 6.24
CA ASP A 170 4.65 15.86 5.66
C ASP A 170 5.76 16.22 6.65
N GLN A 171 5.43 16.80 7.81
CA GLN A 171 6.38 17.24 8.83
C GLN A 171 6.34 16.40 10.09
N THR A 172 5.23 15.72 10.36
CA THR A 172 4.96 15.13 11.67
C THR A 172 4.50 13.67 11.52
N GLY A 173 5.08 12.80 12.34
CA GLY A 173 4.60 11.47 12.63
C GLY A 173 4.32 11.26 14.11
N ILE A 174 3.73 10.14 14.46
CA ILE A 174 3.55 9.66 15.83
C ILE A 174 4.18 8.29 15.96
N LEU A 175 5.13 8.16 16.86
CA LEU A 175 5.74 6.89 17.28
C LEU A 175 5.09 6.43 18.58
N THR A 176 4.42 5.29 18.55
CA THR A 176 3.92 4.65 19.77
C THR A 176 5.00 3.73 20.33
N THR A 177 5.09 3.70 21.64
CA THR A 177 6.13 2.99 22.40
C THR A 177 5.53 2.39 23.65
N THR A 178 6.26 1.51 24.33
CA THR A 178 5.86 1.01 25.66
C THR A 178 5.72 2.11 26.72
N ASN A 179 6.35 3.28 26.50
CA ASN A 179 6.32 4.40 27.41
C ASN A 179 5.39 5.54 26.96
N GLY A 180 4.51 5.28 26.00
CA GLY A 180 3.51 6.20 25.48
C GLY A 180 3.68 6.50 24.00
N ALA A 181 3.09 7.58 23.54
CA ALA A 181 3.17 8.03 22.16
C ALA A 181 3.88 9.38 22.05
N PHE A 182 4.79 9.49 21.11
CA PHE A 182 5.65 10.66 20.94
C PHE A 182 5.44 11.28 19.57
N LYS A 183 5.41 12.60 19.50
CA LYS A 183 5.54 13.32 18.23
C LYS A 183 6.92 13.05 17.65
N VAL A 184 6.98 12.92 16.35
CA VAL A 184 8.22 12.79 15.59
C VAL A 184 8.24 13.85 14.51
N ASN A 185 9.29 14.65 14.48
CA ASN A 185 9.58 15.50 13.33
C ASN A 185 10.21 14.64 12.24
N LEU A 186 9.72 14.74 11.00
CA LEU A 186 10.16 13.89 9.88
C LEU A 186 11.37 14.47 9.15
N ASN A 187 11.71 15.74 9.36
CA ASN A 187 12.84 16.37 8.67
C ASN A 187 13.42 17.56 9.48
N PRO A 188 14.57 17.40 10.16
CA PRO A 188 15.29 16.15 10.42
C PRO A 188 14.46 15.17 11.26
N LEU A 189 14.79 13.88 11.21
CA LEU A 189 14.08 12.87 12.00
C LEU A 189 14.47 13.00 13.46
N THR A 190 13.59 13.53 14.28
CA THR A 190 13.83 13.75 15.71
C THR A 190 12.62 13.38 16.56
N LEU A 191 12.89 12.81 17.73
CA LEU A 191 11.87 12.56 18.72
C LEU A 191 11.47 13.89 19.40
N GLY A 192 10.17 14.15 19.43
CA GLY A 192 9.59 15.32 20.08
C GLY A 192 8.94 14.98 21.42
N GLU A 193 7.99 15.82 21.82
CA GLU A 193 7.28 15.65 23.07
C GLU A 193 6.32 14.45 23.08
N LYS A 194 6.10 13.86 24.24
CA LYS A 194 5.08 12.85 24.48
C LYS A 194 3.70 13.51 24.37
N LEU A 195 2.74 12.79 23.76
CA LEU A 195 1.35 13.25 23.73
C LEU A 195 0.77 13.30 25.14
N ASN A 196 -0.04 14.33 25.41
CA ASN A 196 -0.74 14.48 26.69
C ASN A 196 -1.74 13.32 26.89
N ASP A 197 -2.01 13.03 28.15
CA ASP A 197 -2.95 11.96 28.55
C ASP A 197 -2.62 10.56 28.00
N MET A 198 -1.37 10.37 27.56
CA MET A 198 -0.88 9.12 27.03
C MET A 198 -0.07 8.37 28.06
N ASP A 199 -0.68 7.32 28.61
CA ASP A 199 0.03 6.33 29.43
C ASP A 199 0.78 5.31 28.56
N ASN A 200 1.19 4.20 29.13
CA ASN A 200 1.86 3.16 28.40
C ASN A 200 0.97 2.58 27.29
N VAL A 201 1.49 2.52 26.09
CA VAL A 201 0.85 1.83 24.96
C VAL A 201 1.28 0.38 24.99
N LYS A 202 0.33 -0.55 24.96
CA LYS A 202 0.67 -1.97 24.89
C LYS A 202 1.40 -2.27 23.59
N ASN A 203 2.30 -3.24 23.63
CA ASN A 203 3.11 -3.67 22.49
C ASN A 203 2.28 -4.51 21.50
N ASP A 204 1.37 -3.86 20.80
CA ASP A 204 0.53 -4.43 19.75
C ASP A 204 0.79 -3.69 18.44
N LYS A 205 0.85 -4.43 17.34
CA LYS A 205 1.21 -3.89 16.02
C LYS A 205 0.19 -2.93 15.44
N GLU A 206 -1.05 -2.97 15.91
CA GLU A 206 -2.19 -2.21 15.38
C GLU A 206 -2.79 -1.28 16.44
N ASP A 207 -1.92 -0.59 17.18
CA ASP A 207 -2.32 0.24 18.31
C ASP A 207 -2.57 1.71 17.96
N ILE A 208 -2.38 2.10 16.71
CA ILE A 208 -2.57 3.46 16.22
C ILE A 208 -3.33 3.48 14.89
N TYR A 209 -4.30 4.35 14.76
CA TYR A 209 -5.06 4.55 13.53
C TYR A 209 -5.42 6.02 13.33
N LYS A 210 -5.34 6.47 12.06
CA LYS A 210 -5.66 7.86 11.67
C LYS A 210 -6.85 7.91 10.73
N THR A 211 -7.77 8.82 11.00
CA THR A 211 -8.81 9.28 10.07
C THR A 211 -8.52 10.70 9.60
N GLU A 212 -9.41 11.28 8.83
CA GLU A 212 -9.29 12.68 8.38
C GLU A 212 -9.24 13.67 9.54
N ASN A 213 -10.02 13.44 10.62
CA ASN A 213 -10.21 14.38 11.71
C ASN A 213 -9.56 13.95 13.03
N TYR A 214 -9.27 12.68 13.19
CA TYR A 214 -8.86 12.12 14.48
C TYR A 214 -7.72 11.11 14.35
N LEU A 215 -6.93 11.05 15.40
CA LEU A 215 -5.96 10.02 15.67
C LEU A 215 -6.45 9.17 16.85
N PHE A 216 -6.50 7.87 16.66
CA PHE A 216 -6.91 6.89 17.67
C PHE A 216 -5.68 6.10 18.09
N ILE A 217 -5.41 6.06 19.39
CA ILE A 217 -4.31 5.29 19.96
C ILE A 217 -4.85 4.41 21.08
N ARG A 218 -4.61 3.11 20.97
CA ARG A 218 -4.93 2.21 22.06
C ARG A 218 -3.93 2.41 23.18
N SER A 219 -4.43 2.67 24.37
CA SER A 219 -3.66 2.80 25.60
C SER A 219 -4.24 1.88 26.65
N GLN A 220 -3.48 0.85 27.04
CA GLN A 220 -3.96 -0.23 27.90
C GLN A 220 -5.25 -0.89 27.34
N GLU A 221 -6.38 -0.71 28.00
CA GLU A 221 -7.68 -1.29 27.62
C GLU A 221 -8.67 -0.23 27.09
N THR A 222 -8.16 0.96 26.74
CA THR A 222 -8.97 2.07 26.23
C THR A 222 -8.40 2.60 24.93
N VAL A 223 -9.14 3.45 24.25
CA VAL A 223 -8.66 4.24 23.12
C VAL A 223 -8.63 5.71 23.49
N LYS A 224 -7.48 6.33 23.35
CA LYS A 224 -7.29 7.77 23.42
C LYS A 224 -7.52 8.36 22.03
N VAL A 225 -8.31 9.41 21.96
CA VAL A 225 -8.65 10.13 20.72
C VAL A 225 -8.04 11.51 20.77
N TYR A 226 -7.32 11.87 19.72
CA TYR A 226 -6.69 13.18 19.56
C TYR A 226 -7.23 13.86 18.30
N ASN A 227 -7.32 15.18 18.32
CA ASN A 227 -7.63 15.97 17.12
C ASN A 227 -6.41 15.91 16.18
N ILE A 228 -6.65 15.64 14.89
CA ILE A 228 -5.54 15.43 13.95
C ILE A 228 -4.73 16.71 13.67
N ASN A 229 -5.36 17.88 13.74
CA ASN A 229 -4.74 19.15 13.34
C ASN A 229 -3.69 19.66 14.33
N ASP A 230 -3.92 19.45 15.63
CA ASP A 230 -3.07 20.00 16.70
C ASP A 230 -2.56 18.95 17.69
N LEU A 231 -3.04 17.70 17.51
CA LEU A 231 -2.75 16.56 18.39
C LEU A 231 -3.16 16.80 19.85
N SER A 232 -4.13 17.68 20.07
CA SER A 232 -4.72 17.89 21.39
C SER A 232 -5.59 16.68 21.77
N PHE A 233 -5.53 16.29 23.05
CA PHE A 233 -6.38 15.23 23.59
C PHE A 233 -7.85 15.66 23.48
N ASN A 234 -8.67 14.81 22.89
CA ASN A 234 -10.09 15.03 22.71
C ASN A 234 -10.92 14.27 23.76
N LYS A 235 -10.75 12.94 23.78
CA LYS A 235 -11.50 12.08 24.71
C LYS A 235 -10.87 10.69 24.82
N GLN A 236 -11.33 9.95 25.81
CA GLN A 236 -11.09 8.52 25.94
C GLN A 236 -12.40 7.76 25.65
N ILE A 237 -12.30 6.66 24.92
CA ILE A 237 -13.44 5.80 24.61
C ILE A 237 -13.13 4.34 24.91
N GLY A 238 -14.18 3.55 25.12
CA GLY A 238 -14.08 2.12 25.32
C GLY A 238 -13.53 1.73 26.69
N THR A 239 -13.75 0.49 27.02
CA THR A 239 -13.22 -0.25 28.17
C THR A 239 -12.97 -1.69 27.73
N GLU A 240 -11.96 -2.33 28.29
CA GLU A 240 -11.60 -3.72 27.98
C GLU A 240 -11.23 -4.00 26.51
N ILE A 241 -10.71 -2.98 25.81
CA ILE A 241 -10.22 -3.12 24.43
C ILE A 241 -8.90 -3.86 24.44
N LYS A 242 -8.87 -5.04 23.80
CA LYS A 242 -7.73 -5.97 23.86
C LYS A 242 -7.01 -6.13 22.52
N THR A 243 -7.58 -5.61 21.43
CA THR A 243 -7.04 -5.75 20.06
C THR A 243 -6.87 -4.39 19.38
N GLY A 244 -6.24 -4.38 18.21
CA GLY A 244 -6.06 -3.19 17.40
C GLY A 244 -7.32 -2.73 16.65
N PHE A 245 -7.14 -1.88 15.68
CA PHE A 245 -8.21 -1.26 14.91
C PHE A 245 -8.49 -2.01 13.61
N ALA A 246 -9.75 -2.02 13.20
CA ALA A 246 -10.16 -2.48 11.88
C ALA A 246 -11.23 -1.54 11.31
N LEU A 247 -11.14 -1.27 10.02
CA LEU A 247 -12.19 -0.53 9.33
C LEU A 247 -13.38 -1.43 9.03
N THR A 248 -14.58 -0.89 9.21
CA THR A 248 -15.79 -1.51 8.67
C THR A 248 -15.82 -1.39 7.14
N LYS A 249 -16.70 -2.15 6.49
CA LYS A 249 -16.90 -2.09 5.04
C LYS A 249 -17.22 -0.67 4.54
N ASP A 250 -17.85 0.13 5.37
CA ASP A 250 -18.25 1.51 5.05
C ASP A 250 -17.18 2.55 5.45
N GLY A 251 -15.97 2.09 5.80
CA GLY A 251 -14.85 2.96 6.18
C GLY A 251 -14.98 3.57 7.58
N MET A 252 -15.90 3.08 8.41
CA MET A 252 -15.99 3.47 9.82
C MET A 252 -15.05 2.63 10.69
N LEU A 253 -14.58 3.22 11.76
CA LEU A 253 -13.70 2.61 12.77
C LEU A 253 -14.55 1.92 13.84
#